data_66b5863100487e802709be67a62d8266
#
_entry.id   66b5863100487e802709be67a62d8266
#
_cell.length_a   1.000
_cell.length_b   1.000
_cell.length_c   1.000
_cell.angle_alpha   90.00
_cell.angle_beta   90.00
_cell.angle_gamma   90.00
#
_symmetry.space_group_name_H-M   'P 1'
#
loop_
_entity.id
_entity.type
_entity.pdbx_description
1 polymer ?
#
loop_
_entity_poly.entity_id
_entity_poly.type
_entity_poly.pdbx_seq_one_letter_code
_entity_poly.pdbx_strand_id
1 'polypeptide(L)'
;MELIRSFAYPFPVAVISNMLGIPQADRDQIRGWTENLLRVDRGRDEATNEQVRQGLRDFTAYLQDLFAQKRQQPSDDMISRMVVATEDGDVLTEEEMLATVFLMYLAGHVTTVNLIGSGVVAVLSHPEQEKLLRDDLSLSKNLVEETLRYWGPVDFIGRRFATDNIELEGEQIPRGSQVSVSLGAANRDPERFTNPDEFDITRADANRHVAFGRGIHVCLGAPLARIEGQIAFETLFRRYPQLRLAVPADEIMWSNNFLRGFRQIPVLF
;
A
#
# COMPACT_ATOMS: atom_id res chain seq x y z
N MET A 1 12.08 3.60 -19.08
CA MET A 1 10.88 2.82 -18.66
C MET A 1 10.09 3.62 -17.64
N GLU A 2 8.79 3.44 -17.55
CA GLU A 2 8.00 3.98 -16.45
C GLU A 2 7.88 2.89 -15.36
N LEU A 3 8.45 3.15 -14.19
CA LEU A 3 8.64 2.15 -13.14
C LEU A 3 7.32 1.64 -12.56
N ILE A 4 6.37 2.54 -12.29
CA ILE A 4 5.11 2.14 -11.65
C ILE A 4 4.35 1.19 -12.56
N ARG A 5 4.10 1.58 -13.81
CA ARG A 5 3.32 0.80 -14.76
C ARG A 5 3.99 -0.53 -15.13
N SER A 6 5.32 -0.53 -15.25
CA SER A 6 6.05 -1.69 -15.80
C SER A 6 6.53 -2.67 -14.73
N PHE A 7 6.62 -2.24 -13.46
CA PHE A 7 7.15 -3.08 -12.39
C PHE A 7 6.39 -2.94 -11.07
N ALA A 8 6.34 -1.73 -10.48
CA ALA A 8 5.83 -1.57 -9.12
C ALA A 8 4.33 -1.91 -9.00
N TYR A 9 3.52 -1.69 -10.04
CA TYR A 9 2.10 -2.05 -10.07
C TYR A 9 1.86 -3.53 -10.37
N PRO A 10 2.40 -4.13 -11.46
CA PRO A 10 2.11 -5.52 -11.80
C PRO A 10 2.51 -6.52 -10.72
N PHE A 11 3.59 -6.25 -9.98
CA PHE A 11 4.13 -7.20 -9.03
C PHE A 11 3.20 -7.42 -7.82
N PRO A 12 2.80 -6.42 -7.01
CA PRO A 12 1.89 -6.63 -5.88
C PRO A 12 0.50 -7.10 -6.32
N VAL A 13 0.02 -6.64 -7.49
CA VAL A 13 -1.25 -7.12 -8.05
C VAL A 13 -1.19 -8.61 -8.35
N ALA A 14 -0.08 -9.11 -8.90
CA ALA A 14 0.10 -10.53 -9.13
C ALA A 14 0.10 -11.33 -7.82
N VAL A 15 0.78 -10.84 -6.78
CA VAL A 15 0.86 -11.51 -5.48
C VAL A 15 -0.52 -11.58 -4.82
N ILE A 16 -1.21 -10.46 -4.65
CA ILE A 16 -2.53 -10.46 -3.99
C ILE A 16 -3.57 -11.24 -4.78
N SER A 17 -3.54 -11.16 -6.12
CA SER A 17 -4.44 -11.94 -6.97
C SER A 17 -4.21 -13.44 -6.83
N ASN A 18 -2.94 -13.89 -6.81
CA ASN A 18 -2.62 -15.30 -6.58
C ASN A 18 -3.09 -15.78 -5.20
N MET A 19 -2.86 -14.98 -4.15
CA MET A 19 -3.30 -15.32 -2.78
C MET A 19 -4.82 -15.43 -2.67
N LEU A 20 -5.55 -14.55 -3.34
CA LEU A 20 -7.01 -14.56 -3.36
C LEU A 20 -7.58 -15.63 -4.29
N GLY A 21 -6.79 -16.14 -5.25
CA GLY A 21 -7.25 -17.08 -6.27
C GLY A 21 -7.95 -16.43 -7.45
N ILE A 22 -7.63 -15.16 -7.74
CA ILE A 22 -8.09 -14.42 -8.90
C ILE A 22 -7.28 -14.84 -10.13
N PRO A 23 -7.93 -15.32 -11.21
CA PRO A 23 -7.25 -15.73 -12.45
C PRO A 23 -6.42 -14.59 -13.06
N GLN A 24 -5.30 -14.96 -13.68
CA GLN A 24 -4.43 -13.98 -14.33
C GLN A 24 -5.14 -13.19 -15.44
N ALA A 25 -6.03 -13.85 -16.18
CA ALA A 25 -6.77 -13.26 -17.29
C ALA A 25 -7.70 -12.11 -16.86
N ASP A 26 -8.15 -12.11 -15.58
CA ASP A 26 -9.15 -11.16 -15.08
C ASP A 26 -8.53 -9.91 -14.45
N ARG A 27 -7.21 -9.90 -14.22
CA ARG A 27 -6.52 -8.84 -13.47
C ARG A 27 -6.60 -7.48 -14.11
N ASP A 28 -6.49 -7.39 -15.42
CA ASP A 28 -6.58 -6.12 -16.15
C ASP A 28 -8.01 -5.55 -16.09
N GLN A 29 -9.01 -6.41 -16.13
CA GLN A 29 -10.42 -6.00 -15.98
C GLN A 29 -10.68 -5.44 -14.58
N ILE A 30 -10.24 -6.15 -13.53
CA ILE A 30 -10.37 -5.70 -12.14
C ILE A 30 -9.63 -4.38 -11.92
N ARG A 31 -8.45 -4.23 -12.52
CA ARG A 31 -7.73 -2.96 -12.53
C ARG A 31 -8.60 -1.82 -13.06
N GLY A 32 -9.25 -2.02 -14.22
CA GLY A 32 -10.14 -1.02 -14.82
C GLY A 32 -11.27 -0.58 -13.87
N TRP A 33 -11.82 -1.50 -13.10
CA TRP A 33 -12.89 -1.21 -12.13
C TRP A 33 -12.39 -0.48 -10.88
N THR A 34 -11.16 -0.77 -10.43
CA THR A 34 -10.64 -0.31 -9.14
C THR A 34 -9.73 0.92 -9.23
N GLU A 35 -9.22 1.26 -10.42
CA GLU A 35 -8.22 2.32 -10.61
C GLU A 35 -8.68 3.70 -10.09
N ASN A 36 -9.97 4.01 -10.21
CA ASN A 36 -10.53 5.29 -9.82
C ASN A 36 -11.00 5.37 -8.35
N LEU A 37 -11.05 4.23 -7.64
CA LEU A 37 -11.61 4.18 -6.28
C LEU A 37 -10.83 5.01 -5.26
N LEU A 38 -9.51 5.03 -5.39
CA LEU A 38 -8.60 5.70 -4.45
C LEU A 38 -8.23 7.14 -4.86
N ARG A 39 -8.73 7.61 -6.01
CA ARG A 39 -8.53 9.00 -6.44
C ARG A 39 -9.37 9.92 -5.58
N VAL A 40 -8.72 10.76 -4.79
CA VAL A 40 -9.38 11.88 -4.09
C VAL A 40 -9.39 13.07 -5.03
N ASP A 41 -10.42 13.16 -5.84
CA ASP A 41 -10.65 14.37 -6.64
C ASP A 41 -11.66 15.26 -5.89
N ARG A 42 -11.18 16.38 -5.36
CA ARG A 42 -12.05 17.43 -4.81
C ARG A 42 -12.74 18.12 -5.99
N GLY A 43 -13.86 17.59 -6.43
CA GLY A 43 -14.60 18.11 -7.59
C GLY A 43 -14.84 17.07 -8.66
N ARG A 44 -14.87 15.77 -8.31
CA ARG A 44 -15.33 14.72 -9.24
C ARG A 44 -16.66 15.15 -9.83
N ASP A 45 -16.70 15.20 -11.16
CA ASP A 45 -17.95 15.37 -11.85
C ASP A 45 -18.85 14.12 -11.69
N GLU A 46 -20.13 14.27 -12.00
CA GLU A 46 -21.10 13.17 -11.84
C GLU A 46 -20.74 11.97 -12.74
N ALA A 47 -20.13 12.21 -13.91
CA ALA A 47 -19.69 11.15 -14.81
C ALA A 47 -18.60 10.28 -14.18
N THR A 48 -17.61 10.89 -13.53
CA THR A 48 -16.53 10.18 -12.79
C THR A 48 -17.11 9.42 -11.60
N ASN A 49 -18.07 10.00 -10.87
CA ASN A 49 -18.73 9.32 -9.76
C ASN A 49 -19.53 8.10 -10.25
N GLU A 50 -20.22 8.20 -11.40
CA GLU A 50 -20.95 7.07 -11.97
C GLU A 50 -20.01 5.96 -12.45
N GLN A 51 -18.85 6.31 -13.05
CA GLN A 51 -17.83 5.30 -13.38
C GLN A 51 -17.33 4.55 -12.17
N VAL A 52 -17.11 5.24 -11.04
CA VAL A 52 -16.72 4.60 -9.78
C VAL A 52 -17.82 3.67 -9.27
N ARG A 53 -19.08 4.14 -9.25
CA ARG A 53 -20.22 3.30 -8.83
C ARG A 53 -20.39 2.08 -9.73
N GLN A 54 -20.21 2.24 -11.04
CA GLN A 54 -20.30 1.13 -11.98
C GLN A 54 -19.15 0.12 -11.74
N GLY A 55 -17.90 0.59 -11.60
CA GLY A 55 -16.76 -0.27 -11.30
C GLY A 55 -16.95 -1.08 -10.00
N LEU A 56 -17.56 -0.47 -8.98
CA LEU A 56 -17.91 -1.18 -7.74
C LEU A 56 -18.94 -2.28 -7.99
N ARG A 57 -20.00 -1.98 -8.74
CA ARG A 57 -21.03 -2.98 -9.09
C ARG A 57 -20.43 -4.15 -9.87
N ASP A 58 -19.62 -3.85 -10.88
CA ASP A 58 -19.00 -4.86 -11.74
C ASP A 58 -18.03 -5.75 -10.95
N PHE A 59 -17.20 -5.14 -10.08
CA PHE A 59 -16.29 -5.90 -9.24
C PHE A 59 -17.04 -6.77 -8.22
N THR A 60 -18.13 -6.27 -7.63
CA THR A 60 -18.96 -7.04 -6.70
C THR A 60 -19.58 -8.25 -7.42
N ALA A 61 -20.17 -8.05 -8.60
CA ALA A 61 -20.76 -9.13 -9.38
C ALA A 61 -19.70 -10.19 -9.76
N TYR A 62 -18.52 -9.75 -10.19
CA TYR A 62 -17.40 -10.64 -10.48
C TYR A 62 -17.00 -11.49 -9.26
N LEU A 63 -16.90 -10.88 -8.07
CA LEU A 63 -16.57 -11.63 -6.85
C LEU A 63 -17.65 -12.65 -6.48
N GLN A 64 -18.92 -12.32 -6.65
CA GLN A 64 -20.04 -13.27 -6.42
C GLN A 64 -19.94 -14.48 -7.34
N ASP A 65 -19.67 -14.26 -8.63
CA ASP A 65 -19.47 -15.35 -9.60
C ASP A 65 -18.22 -16.17 -9.24
N LEU A 66 -17.12 -15.53 -8.85
CA LEU A 66 -15.91 -16.22 -8.43
C LEU A 66 -16.15 -17.07 -7.17
N PHE A 67 -16.90 -16.58 -6.18
CA PHE A 67 -17.28 -17.35 -4.98
C PHE A 67 -18.11 -18.57 -5.34
N ALA A 68 -19.06 -18.42 -6.26
CA ALA A 68 -19.87 -19.54 -6.74
C ALA A 68 -19.02 -20.62 -7.43
N GLN A 69 -18.05 -20.21 -8.25
CA GLN A 69 -17.08 -21.11 -8.89
C GLN A 69 -16.21 -21.83 -7.84
N LYS A 70 -15.67 -21.09 -6.86
CA LYS A 70 -14.81 -21.65 -5.81
C LYS A 70 -15.54 -22.60 -4.86
N ARG A 71 -16.86 -22.42 -4.64
CA ARG A 71 -17.69 -23.41 -3.92
C ARG A 71 -17.79 -24.72 -4.69
N GLN A 72 -17.89 -24.67 -6.02
CA GLN A 72 -17.97 -25.88 -6.85
C GLN A 72 -16.61 -26.55 -7.07
N GLN A 73 -15.57 -25.76 -7.20
CA GLN A 73 -14.20 -26.21 -7.48
C GLN A 73 -13.18 -25.47 -6.62
N PRO A 74 -13.07 -25.83 -5.31
CA PRO A 74 -12.07 -25.22 -4.44
C PRO A 74 -10.64 -25.44 -4.91
N SER A 75 -9.78 -24.44 -4.68
CA SER A 75 -8.35 -24.52 -4.94
C SER A 75 -7.56 -24.03 -3.73
N ASP A 76 -6.23 -24.10 -3.78
CA ASP A 76 -5.39 -23.64 -2.65
C ASP A 76 -5.22 -22.12 -2.68
N ASP A 77 -6.31 -21.41 -2.35
CA ASP A 77 -6.35 -19.95 -2.25
C ASP A 77 -7.27 -19.48 -1.11
N MET A 78 -7.18 -18.18 -0.78
CA MET A 78 -7.91 -17.62 0.36
C MET A 78 -9.43 -17.63 0.14
N ILE A 79 -9.91 -17.29 -1.06
CA ILE A 79 -11.36 -17.29 -1.35
C ILE A 79 -11.92 -18.71 -1.18
N SER A 80 -11.25 -19.72 -1.73
CA SER A 80 -11.64 -21.12 -1.57
C SER A 80 -11.72 -21.53 -0.10
N ARG A 81 -10.75 -21.14 0.70
CA ARG A 81 -10.75 -21.40 2.15
C ARG A 81 -11.88 -20.69 2.87
N MET A 82 -12.18 -19.44 2.51
CA MET A 82 -13.28 -18.65 3.09
C MET A 82 -14.64 -19.25 2.76
N VAL A 83 -14.88 -19.64 1.49
CA VAL A 83 -16.17 -20.22 1.08
C VAL A 83 -16.42 -21.59 1.68
N VAL A 84 -15.38 -22.39 1.93
CA VAL A 84 -15.48 -23.70 2.60
C VAL A 84 -15.70 -23.53 4.11
N ALA A 85 -14.96 -22.61 4.77
CA ALA A 85 -15.13 -22.36 6.21
C ALA A 85 -16.55 -21.90 6.57
N THR A 86 -17.25 -21.27 5.62
CA THR A 86 -18.66 -20.87 5.77
C THR A 86 -19.61 -22.06 5.96
N GLU A 87 -19.25 -23.25 5.50
CA GLU A 87 -20.05 -24.47 5.66
C GLU A 87 -19.87 -25.13 7.04
N ASP A 88 -18.81 -24.82 7.78
CA ASP A 88 -18.46 -25.48 9.06
C ASP A 88 -18.94 -24.74 10.33
N GLY A 89 -19.65 -23.62 10.22
CA GLY A 89 -20.41 -23.02 11.34
C GLY A 89 -19.86 -21.72 11.94
N ASP A 90 -18.64 -21.25 11.63
CA ASP A 90 -18.14 -19.92 11.98
C ASP A 90 -18.10 -19.06 10.69
N VAL A 91 -19.23 -18.43 10.40
CA VAL A 91 -19.61 -18.06 9.04
C VAL A 91 -19.50 -16.57 8.81
N LEU A 92 -18.60 -16.17 7.91
CA LEU A 92 -18.76 -14.88 7.25
C LEU A 92 -19.99 -14.94 6.34
N THR A 93 -20.88 -13.98 6.46
CA THR A 93 -21.94 -13.78 5.48
C THR A 93 -21.32 -13.47 4.10
N GLU A 94 -22.10 -13.65 3.03
CA GLU A 94 -21.60 -13.32 1.68
C GLU A 94 -21.20 -11.86 1.57
N GLU A 95 -21.92 -10.94 2.23
CA GLU A 95 -21.57 -9.52 2.29
C GLU A 95 -20.23 -9.26 3.01
N GLU A 96 -20.00 -9.96 4.12
CA GLU A 96 -18.73 -9.87 4.86
C GLU A 96 -17.56 -10.45 4.07
N MET A 97 -17.77 -11.54 3.34
CA MET A 97 -16.76 -12.09 2.43
C MET A 97 -16.44 -11.11 1.30
N LEU A 98 -17.46 -10.53 0.67
CA LEU A 98 -17.29 -9.52 -0.38
C LEU A 98 -16.49 -8.32 0.14
N ALA A 99 -16.88 -7.78 1.30
CA ALA A 99 -16.19 -6.66 1.92
C ALA A 99 -14.73 -7.00 2.27
N THR A 100 -14.49 -8.20 2.79
CA THR A 100 -13.15 -8.67 3.17
C THR A 100 -12.26 -8.82 1.95
N VAL A 101 -12.70 -9.53 0.91
CA VAL A 101 -11.92 -9.75 -0.32
C VAL A 101 -11.66 -8.44 -1.04
N PHE A 102 -12.67 -7.57 -1.13
CA PHE A 102 -12.55 -6.23 -1.70
C PHE A 102 -11.49 -5.40 -0.96
N LEU A 103 -11.59 -5.36 0.38
CA LEU A 103 -10.62 -4.64 1.22
C LEU A 103 -9.21 -5.20 1.06
N MET A 104 -9.04 -6.53 1.09
CA MET A 104 -7.74 -7.18 0.93
C MET A 104 -7.13 -6.87 -0.43
N TYR A 105 -7.92 -6.91 -1.49
CA TYR A 105 -7.44 -6.59 -2.84
C TYR A 105 -6.96 -5.15 -2.93
N LEU A 106 -7.77 -4.17 -2.50
CA LEU A 106 -7.41 -2.75 -2.58
C LEU A 106 -6.25 -2.38 -1.64
N ALA A 107 -6.31 -2.80 -0.39
CA ALA A 107 -5.28 -2.46 0.59
C ALA A 107 -3.96 -3.18 0.31
N GLY A 108 -4.03 -4.38 -0.27
CA GLY A 108 -2.88 -5.25 -0.48
C GLY A 108 -1.97 -4.86 -1.63
N HIS A 109 -2.43 -4.08 -2.62
CA HIS A 109 -1.54 -3.74 -3.74
C HIS A 109 -1.14 -2.27 -3.81
N VAL A 110 -2.08 -1.32 -3.69
CA VAL A 110 -1.78 0.11 -3.93
C VAL A 110 -0.74 0.65 -2.95
N THR A 111 -0.80 0.25 -1.69
CA THR A 111 0.18 0.67 -0.67
C THR A 111 1.57 0.12 -0.97
N THR A 112 1.68 -1.13 -1.43
CA THR A 112 2.96 -1.75 -1.81
C THR A 112 3.52 -1.15 -3.10
N VAL A 113 2.67 -0.82 -4.09
CA VAL A 113 3.09 -0.04 -5.27
C VAL A 113 3.76 1.25 -4.87
N ASN A 114 3.14 1.99 -3.94
CA ASN A 114 3.66 3.26 -3.45
C ASN A 114 4.94 3.08 -2.62
N LEU A 115 5.03 2.02 -1.80
CA LEU A 115 6.25 1.67 -1.08
C LEU A 115 7.42 1.44 -2.03
N ILE A 116 7.23 0.61 -3.07
CA ILE A 116 8.27 0.30 -4.05
C ILE A 116 8.68 1.57 -4.79
N GLY A 117 7.71 2.33 -5.30
CA GLY A 117 7.98 3.59 -6.00
C GLY A 117 8.72 4.61 -5.14
N SER A 118 8.24 4.83 -3.92
CA SER A 118 8.86 5.77 -2.97
C SER A 118 10.27 5.35 -2.58
N GLY A 119 10.51 4.06 -2.33
CA GLY A 119 11.84 3.56 -1.98
C GLY A 119 12.85 3.68 -3.12
N VAL A 120 12.43 3.42 -4.36
CA VAL A 120 13.31 3.61 -5.53
C VAL A 120 13.67 5.08 -5.71
N VAL A 121 12.69 6.00 -5.65
CA VAL A 121 12.98 7.44 -5.75
C VAL A 121 13.84 7.88 -4.60
N ALA A 122 13.54 7.48 -3.36
CA ALA A 122 14.32 7.88 -2.19
C ALA A 122 15.78 7.46 -2.32
N VAL A 123 16.06 6.18 -2.62
CA VAL A 123 17.45 5.71 -2.69
C VAL A 123 18.20 6.32 -3.86
N LEU A 124 17.58 6.45 -5.03
CA LEU A 124 18.24 7.06 -6.22
C LEU A 124 18.41 8.58 -6.10
N SER A 125 17.74 9.23 -5.15
CA SER A 125 17.91 10.65 -4.83
C SER A 125 18.99 10.91 -3.79
N HIS A 126 19.54 9.85 -3.17
CA HIS A 126 20.57 9.93 -2.14
C HIS A 126 21.80 9.07 -2.56
N PRO A 127 22.77 9.62 -3.28
CA PRO A 127 23.87 8.85 -3.90
C PRO A 127 24.67 7.99 -2.92
N GLU A 128 24.83 8.45 -1.68
CA GLU A 128 25.53 7.69 -0.65
C GLU A 128 24.73 6.45 -0.21
N GLN A 129 23.42 6.60 -0.08
CA GLN A 129 22.50 5.50 0.27
C GLN A 129 22.37 4.50 -0.89
N GLU A 130 22.32 5.00 -2.12
CA GLU A 130 22.36 4.18 -3.33
C GLU A 130 23.64 3.33 -3.39
N LYS A 131 24.81 3.93 -3.12
CA LYS A 131 26.08 3.21 -3.09
C LYS A 131 26.08 2.11 -2.04
N LEU A 132 25.62 2.39 -0.80
CA LEU A 132 25.52 1.39 0.25
C LEU A 132 24.63 0.21 -0.16
N LEU A 133 23.46 0.48 -0.75
CA LEU A 133 22.55 -0.56 -1.21
C LEU A 133 23.16 -1.40 -2.33
N ARG A 134 23.90 -0.79 -3.27
CA ARG A 134 24.55 -1.52 -4.36
C ARG A 134 25.72 -2.37 -3.88
N ASP A 135 26.46 -1.90 -2.89
CA ASP A 135 27.55 -2.65 -2.27
C ASP A 135 27.03 -3.83 -1.42
N ASP A 136 25.87 -3.68 -0.77
CA ASP A 136 25.23 -4.72 0.05
C ASP A 136 23.70 -4.73 -0.11
N LEU A 137 23.21 -5.61 -0.96
CA LEU A 137 21.76 -5.77 -1.20
C LEU A 137 21.00 -6.31 0.02
N SER A 138 21.66 -6.83 1.07
CA SER A 138 20.97 -7.22 2.29
C SER A 138 20.34 -6.02 3.03
N LEU A 139 20.80 -4.80 2.76
CA LEU A 139 20.23 -3.54 3.24
C LEU A 139 18.82 -3.27 2.66
N SER A 140 18.38 -4.01 1.62
CA SER A 140 17.02 -3.87 1.08
C SER A 140 15.94 -4.11 2.15
N LYS A 141 16.19 -4.95 3.13
CA LYS A 141 15.29 -5.13 4.27
C LYS A 141 15.14 -3.83 5.08
N ASN A 142 16.24 -3.15 5.36
CA ASN A 142 16.20 -1.90 6.11
C ASN A 142 15.73 -0.72 5.24
N LEU A 143 16.00 -0.77 3.93
CA LEU A 143 15.45 0.17 2.96
C LEU A 143 13.90 0.16 2.99
N VAL A 144 13.26 -1.01 3.14
CA VAL A 144 11.80 -1.09 3.31
C VAL A 144 11.36 -0.34 4.56
N GLU A 145 11.98 -0.59 5.72
CA GLU A 145 11.58 0.06 6.98
C GLU A 145 11.84 1.57 6.93
N GLU A 146 12.99 1.99 6.40
CA GLU A 146 13.31 3.42 6.29
C GLU A 146 12.40 4.14 5.27
N THR A 147 12.04 3.49 4.17
CA THR A 147 11.05 4.05 3.23
C THR A 147 9.70 4.22 3.90
N LEU A 148 9.24 3.23 4.67
CA LEU A 148 7.99 3.30 5.44
C LEU A 148 8.01 4.41 6.48
N ARG A 149 9.15 4.63 7.13
CA ARG A 149 9.34 5.74 8.06
C ARG A 149 9.33 7.09 7.33
N TYR A 150 10.12 7.22 6.29
CA TYR A 150 10.43 8.49 5.62
C TYR A 150 9.31 8.95 4.68
N TRP A 151 8.78 8.03 3.86
CA TRP A 151 7.73 8.27 2.87
C TRP A 151 6.69 7.13 2.84
N GLY A 152 6.18 6.75 4.00
CA GLY A 152 5.14 5.72 4.09
C GLY A 152 3.91 6.07 3.24
N PRO A 153 3.28 5.06 2.61
CA PRO A 153 2.11 5.27 1.74
C PRO A 153 0.89 5.86 2.44
N VAL A 154 0.78 5.69 3.76
CA VAL A 154 -0.33 6.20 4.57
C VAL A 154 0.17 7.30 5.49
N ASP A 155 -0.12 8.55 5.16
CA ASP A 155 0.26 9.70 5.97
C ASP A 155 -0.67 9.95 7.15
N PHE A 156 -1.96 9.67 6.96
CA PHE A 156 -2.99 9.94 7.96
C PHE A 156 -3.89 8.73 8.15
N ILE A 157 -4.18 8.40 9.40
CA ILE A 157 -5.29 7.51 9.71
C ILE A 157 -6.58 8.31 9.57
N GLY A 158 -7.51 7.76 8.83
CA GLY A 158 -8.79 8.37 8.49
C GLY A 158 -9.64 8.74 9.71
N ARG A 159 -10.77 9.38 9.46
CA ARG A 159 -11.65 10.00 10.42
C ARG A 159 -11.91 9.15 11.65
N ARG A 160 -11.51 9.64 12.81
CA ARG A 160 -11.91 9.17 14.14
C ARG A 160 -12.79 10.24 14.79
N PHE A 161 -13.63 9.84 15.71
CA PHE A 161 -14.42 10.77 16.50
C PHE A 161 -14.21 10.47 17.98
N ALA A 162 -13.98 11.50 18.77
CA ALA A 162 -13.86 11.37 20.22
C ALA A 162 -15.20 10.90 20.81
N THR A 163 -15.19 9.77 21.49
CA THR A 163 -16.39 9.20 22.16
C THR A 163 -16.70 9.88 23.47
N ASP A 164 -15.71 10.54 24.06
CA ASP A 164 -15.78 11.32 25.29
C ASP A 164 -14.90 12.56 25.19
N ASN A 165 -14.96 13.44 26.22
CA ASN A 165 -13.97 14.49 26.36
C ASN A 165 -12.62 13.88 26.70
N ILE A 166 -11.61 14.19 25.91
CA ILE A 166 -10.24 13.66 26.04
C ILE A 166 -9.32 14.82 26.37
N GLU A 167 -8.45 14.64 27.35
CA GLU A 167 -7.32 15.52 27.58
C GLU A 167 -6.05 14.86 27.03
N LEU A 168 -5.33 15.57 26.18
CA LEU A 168 -4.09 15.10 25.57
C LEU A 168 -3.08 16.24 25.59
N GLU A 169 -1.95 16.04 26.28
CA GLU A 169 -0.86 17.03 26.38
C GLU A 169 -1.35 18.46 26.79
N GLY A 170 -2.34 18.51 27.69
CA GLY A 170 -2.95 19.76 28.17
C GLY A 170 -4.04 20.37 27.27
N GLU A 171 -4.27 19.79 26.10
CA GLU A 171 -5.33 20.19 25.18
C GLU A 171 -6.61 19.40 25.40
N GLN A 172 -7.76 20.09 25.36
CA GLN A 172 -9.08 19.47 25.50
C GLN A 172 -9.68 19.15 24.14
N ILE A 173 -9.93 17.86 23.89
CA ILE A 173 -10.64 17.37 22.70
C ILE A 173 -12.07 17.03 23.11
N PRO A 174 -13.06 17.85 22.76
CA PRO A 174 -14.45 17.61 23.14
C PRO A 174 -15.01 16.33 22.50
N ARG A 175 -15.95 15.68 23.18
CA ARG A 175 -16.76 14.60 22.63
C ARG A 175 -17.37 15.00 21.29
N GLY A 176 -17.29 14.11 20.29
CA GLY A 176 -17.78 14.33 18.92
C GLY A 176 -16.80 15.06 18.01
N SER A 177 -15.66 15.55 18.52
CA SER A 177 -14.61 16.14 17.69
C SER A 177 -14.06 15.12 16.72
N GLN A 178 -13.83 15.54 15.47
CA GLN A 178 -13.09 14.74 14.50
C GLN A 178 -11.59 14.80 14.81
N VAL A 179 -10.97 13.64 14.91
CA VAL A 179 -9.53 13.48 15.16
C VAL A 179 -8.88 12.79 13.97
N SER A 180 -7.79 13.34 13.47
CA SER A 180 -6.93 12.70 12.47
C SER A 180 -5.55 12.46 13.07
N VAL A 181 -5.01 11.25 12.87
CA VAL A 181 -3.67 10.90 13.36
C VAL A 181 -2.70 10.94 12.21
N SER A 182 -1.67 11.79 12.31
CA SER A 182 -0.61 11.88 11.32
C SER A 182 0.48 10.84 11.59
N LEU A 183 0.51 9.79 10.79
CA LEU A 183 1.58 8.79 10.85
C LEU A 183 2.89 9.36 10.30
N GLY A 184 2.79 10.21 9.26
CA GLY A 184 3.95 10.86 8.65
C GLY A 184 4.69 11.77 9.64
N ALA A 185 3.95 12.54 10.48
CA ALA A 185 4.54 13.37 11.53
C ALA A 185 5.16 12.50 12.64
N ALA A 186 4.44 11.47 13.12
CA ALA A 186 4.94 10.57 14.14
C ALA A 186 6.23 9.82 13.71
N ASN A 187 6.35 9.50 12.42
CA ASN A 187 7.55 8.85 11.86
C ASN A 187 8.73 9.82 11.66
N ARG A 188 8.51 11.12 11.85
CA ARG A 188 9.52 12.18 11.80
C ARG A 188 9.67 12.94 13.12
N ASP A 189 9.17 12.38 14.20
CA ASP A 189 9.28 12.97 15.52
C ASP A 189 10.74 12.94 16.01
N PRO A 190 11.36 14.11 16.29
CA PRO A 190 12.75 14.19 16.75
C PRO A 190 12.96 13.61 18.16
N GLU A 191 11.89 13.48 18.97
CA GLU A 191 11.95 12.80 20.27
C GLU A 191 12.06 11.27 20.09
N ARG A 192 11.69 10.78 18.91
CA ARG A 192 11.66 9.35 18.58
C ARG A 192 12.80 8.92 17.67
N PHE A 193 13.16 9.75 16.70
CA PHE A 193 14.16 9.46 15.68
C PHE A 193 15.22 10.55 15.63
N THR A 194 16.48 10.18 15.75
CA THR A 194 17.61 11.10 15.53
C THR A 194 17.66 11.49 14.05
N ASN A 195 17.85 12.77 13.76
CA ASN A 195 17.86 13.30 12.38
C ASN A 195 16.66 12.78 11.57
N PRO A 196 15.42 13.05 11.98
CA PRO A 196 14.24 12.41 11.41
C PRO A 196 14.01 12.74 9.93
N ASP A 197 14.55 13.86 9.45
CA ASP A 197 14.44 14.31 8.06
C ASP A 197 15.55 13.78 7.14
N GLU A 198 16.49 13.01 7.67
CA GLU A 198 17.49 12.31 6.88
C GLU A 198 16.99 10.92 6.48
N PHE A 199 17.18 10.58 5.19
CA PHE A 199 16.94 9.24 4.69
C PHE A 199 18.21 8.40 4.87
N ASP A 200 18.14 7.36 5.71
CA ASP A 200 19.28 6.53 6.08
C ASP A 200 18.88 5.04 6.13
N ILE A 201 19.30 4.29 5.11
CA ILE A 201 19.03 2.85 5.03
C ILE A 201 19.84 2.01 6.02
N THR A 202 20.71 2.63 6.81
CA THR A 202 21.46 1.97 7.89
C THR A 202 20.87 2.27 9.27
N ARG A 203 19.82 3.09 9.35
CA ARG A 203 19.16 3.49 10.58
C ARG A 203 18.74 2.27 11.40
N ALA A 204 19.32 2.12 12.61
CA ALA A 204 19.12 0.94 13.45
C ALA A 204 17.68 0.78 13.97
N ASP A 205 16.95 1.88 14.11
CA ASP A 205 15.60 1.93 14.65
C ASP A 205 14.52 2.30 13.60
N ALA A 206 14.83 2.17 12.31
CA ALA A 206 13.88 2.42 11.24
C ALA A 206 12.57 1.63 11.44
N ASN A 207 12.64 0.38 11.91
CA ASN A 207 11.50 -0.50 12.15
C ASN A 207 10.56 -0.06 13.30
N ARG A 208 10.93 0.99 14.05
CA ARG A 208 10.10 1.56 15.12
C ARG A 208 9.03 2.53 14.60
N HIS A 209 8.97 2.74 13.30
CA HIS A 209 7.94 3.54 12.66
C HIS A 209 6.53 3.01 12.93
N VAL A 210 5.54 3.87 12.76
CA VAL A 210 4.12 3.53 12.91
C VAL A 210 3.37 3.49 11.57
N ALA A 211 4.07 3.33 10.45
CA ALA A 211 3.47 3.32 9.11
C ALA A 211 2.41 2.21 8.92
N PHE A 212 2.50 1.12 9.66
CA PHE A 212 1.50 0.06 9.69
C PHE A 212 0.41 0.25 10.76
N GLY A 213 0.37 1.39 11.42
CA GLY A 213 -0.52 1.63 12.56
C GLY A 213 -0.11 0.88 13.82
N ARG A 214 -0.98 0.93 14.83
CA ARG A 214 -0.83 0.21 16.12
C ARG A 214 -2.19 -0.22 16.66
N GLY A 215 -2.17 -1.15 17.63
CA GLY A 215 -3.37 -1.64 18.31
C GLY A 215 -4.13 -2.68 17.48
N ILE A 216 -5.43 -2.78 17.71
CA ILE A 216 -6.30 -3.81 17.11
C ILE A 216 -6.43 -3.70 15.57
N HIS A 217 -6.10 -2.56 15.01
CA HIS A 217 -6.10 -2.32 13.55
C HIS A 217 -4.68 -2.25 12.96
N VAL A 218 -3.67 -2.81 13.62
CA VAL A 218 -2.35 -2.96 13.01
C VAL A 218 -2.48 -3.69 11.67
N CYS A 219 -1.74 -3.23 10.68
CA CYS A 219 -1.86 -3.76 9.31
C CYS A 219 -1.63 -5.28 9.27
N LEU A 220 -2.65 -6.01 8.82
CA LEU A 220 -2.58 -7.47 8.64
C LEU A 220 -1.55 -7.86 7.57
N GLY A 221 -1.42 -7.04 6.51
CA GLY A 221 -0.50 -7.25 5.40
C GLY A 221 0.94 -6.81 5.67
N ALA A 222 1.28 -6.33 6.88
CA ALA A 222 2.62 -5.82 7.16
C ALA A 222 3.77 -6.82 6.88
N PRO A 223 3.66 -8.12 7.20
CA PRO A 223 4.68 -9.10 6.84
C PRO A 223 4.82 -9.28 5.33
N LEU A 224 3.69 -9.33 4.60
CA LEU A 224 3.67 -9.48 3.14
C LEU A 224 4.32 -8.26 2.46
N ALA A 225 3.92 -7.05 2.82
CA ALA A 225 4.45 -5.81 2.26
C ALA A 225 5.97 -5.69 2.46
N ARG A 226 6.50 -6.15 3.59
CA ARG A 226 7.95 -6.20 3.86
C ARG A 226 8.68 -7.15 2.93
N ILE A 227 8.14 -8.35 2.76
CA ILE A 227 8.73 -9.37 1.85
C ILE A 227 8.67 -8.88 0.41
N GLU A 228 7.54 -8.35 -0.03
CA GLU A 228 7.38 -7.80 -1.37
C GLU A 228 8.34 -6.64 -1.63
N GLY A 229 8.42 -5.68 -0.72
CA GLY A 229 9.35 -4.56 -0.82
C GLY A 229 10.80 -5.02 -0.90
N GLN A 230 11.22 -5.92 -0.02
CA GLN A 230 12.57 -6.47 -0.02
C GLN A 230 12.90 -7.16 -1.35
N ILE A 231 12.05 -8.09 -1.80
CA ILE A 231 12.25 -8.83 -3.06
C ILE A 231 12.27 -7.87 -4.26
N ALA A 232 11.40 -6.87 -4.26
CA ALA A 232 11.35 -5.87 -5.33
C ALA A 232 12.65 -5.08 -5.42
N PHE A 233 13.16 -4.55 -4.32
CA PHE A 233 14.41 -3.79 -4.29
C PHE A 233 15.62 -4.67 -4.66
N GLU A 234 15.78 -5.83 -4.02
CA GLU A 234 16.87 -6.75 -4.35
C GLU A 234 16.88 -7.14 -5.83
N THR A 235 15.71 -7.48 -6.38
CA THR A 235 15.58 -7.90 -7.77
C THR A 235 15.92 -6.75 -8.71
N LEU A 236 15.39 -5.56 -8.44
CA LEU A 236 15.56 -4.40 -9.30
C LEU A 236 17.03 -3.96 -9.35
N PHE A 237 17.67 -3.77 -8.19
CA PHE A 237 19.06 -3.29 -8.12
C PHE A 237 20.08 -4.35 -8.54
N ARG A 238 19.77 -5.63 -8.36
CA ARG A 238 20.61 -6.74 -8.87
C ARG A 238 20.55 -6.85 -10.38
N ARG A 239 19.35 -6.75 -10.98
CA ARG A 239 19.18 -6.92 -12.44
C ARG A 239 19.58 -5.70 -13.24
N TYR A 240 19.44 -4.52 -12.66
CA TYR A 240 19.71 -3.24 -13.31
C TYR A 240 20.72 -2.42 -12.50
N PRO A 241 22.01 -2.79 -12.55
CA PRO A 241 23.05 -2.11 -11.78
C PRO A 241 23.29 -0.66 -12.21
N GLN A 242 22.77 -0.25 -13.37
CA GLN A 242 22.83 1.13 -13.86
C GLN A 242 21.49 1.86 -13.76
N LEU A 243 20.53 1.30 -13.01
CA LEU A 243 19.23 1.95 -12.78
C LEU A 243 19.43 3.36 -12.21
N ARG A 244 18.82 4.34 -12.86
CA ARG A 244 18.82 5.75 -12.43
C ARG A 244 17.52 6.43 -12.79
N LEU A 245 17.20 7.53 -12.13
CA LEU A 245 16.10 8.39 -12.54
C LEU A 245 16.38 8.99 -13.92
N ALA A 246 15.36 9.08 -14.76
CA ALA A 246 15.45 9.67 -16.10
C ALA A 246 15.33 11.21 -16.07
N VAL A 247 14.85 11.76 -14.95
CA VAL A 247 14.68 13.19 -14.68
C VAL A 247 15.17 13.49 -13.26
N PRO A 248 15.49 14.73 -12.92
CA PRO A 248 15.76 15.15 -11.55
C PRO A 248 14.63 14.74 -10.59
N ALA A 249 14.98 14.39 -9.36
CA ALA A 249 14.01 13.88 -8.39
C ALA A 249 12.93 14.91 -8.02
N ASP A 250 13.26 16.20 -8.03
CA ASP A 250 12.34 17.31 -7.77
C ASP A 250 11.31 17.54 -8.90
N GLU A 251 11.55 17.00 -10.09
CA GLU A 251 10.58 16.97 -11.20
C GLU A 251 9.58 15.82 -11.10
N ILE A 252 9.82 14.83 -10.24
CA ILE A 252 8.93 13.69 -10.05
C ILE A 252 7.76 14.07 -9.15
N MET A 253 6.57 14.18 -9.74
CA MET A 253 5.39 14.71 -9.07
C MET A 253 4.71 13.69 -8.18
N TRP A 254 4.38 14.10 -6.94
CA TRP A 254 3.49 13.35 -6.08
C TRP A 254 2.09 13.22 -6.69
N SER A 255 1.43 12.12 -6.42
CA SER A 255 0.02 11.94 -6.79
C SER A 255 -0.89 12.74 -5.85
N ASN A 256 -2.06 13.15 -6.36
CA ASN A 256 -3.09 13.82 -5.56
C ASN A 256 -4.06 12.79 -4.94
N ASN A 257 -3.60 11.59 -4.64
CA ASN A 257 -4.40 10.53 -4.06
C ASN A 257 -4.44 10.63 -2.52
N PHE A 258 -5.39 9.90 -1.92
CA PHE A 258 -5.46 9.75 -0.46
C PHE A 258 -4.18 9.08 0.10
N LEU A 259 -3.57 8.20 -0.67
CA LEU A 259 -2.30 7.55 -0.34
C LEU A 259 -1.14 8.31 -0.95
N ARG A 260 -0.06 8.46 -0.20
CA ARG A 260 1.19 9.04 -0.70
C ARG A 260 1.81 8.10 -1.74
N GLY A 261 2.17 8.65 -2.88
CA GLY A 261 2.86 7.95 -3.97
C GLY A 261 3.12 8.91 -5.12
N PHE A 262 3.95 8.52 -6.05
CA PHE A 262 4.25 9.31 -7.23
C PHE A 262 3.27 9.05 -8.38
N ARG A 263 3.08 10.02 -9.26
CA ARG A 263 2.25 9.87 -10.47
C ARG A 263 2.92 8.97 -11.49
N GLN A 264 4.20 9.21 -11.72
CA GLN A 264 5.05 8.49 -12.66
C GLN A 264 6.49 8.55 -12.15
N ILE A 265 7.26 7.52 -12.42
CA ILE A 265 8.69 7.44 -12.08
C ILE A 265 9.44 6.99 -13.32
N PRO A 266 9.87 7.94 -14.18
CA PRO A 266 10.65 7.62 -15.37
C PRO A 266 12.07 7.19 -14.97
N VAL A 267 12.50 6.01 -15.43
CA VAL A 267 13.83 5.45 -15.13
C VAL A 267 14.55 5.02 -16.39
N LEU A 268 15.90 5.01 -16.31
CA LEU A 268 16.83 4.48 -17.28
C LEU A 268 17.68 3.37 -16.64
N PHE A 269 18.13 2.42 -17.46
CA PHE A 269 18.99 1.31 -17.04
C PHE A 269 19.83 0.80 -18.20
#